data_bd5b876661eb14b7d82b4619a60a3ee3
#
_entry.id   bd5b876661eb14b7d82b4619a60a3ee3
#
_cell.length_a   1.000
_cell.length_b   1.000
_cell.length_c   1.000
_cell.angle_alpha   90.00
_cell.angle_beta   90.00
_cell.angle_gamma   90.00
#
_symmetry.space_group_name_H-M   'P 1'
#
loop_
_entity.id
_entity.type
_entity.pdbx_description
1 polymer ?
#
loop_
_entity_poly.entity_id
_entity_poly.type
_entity_poly.pdbx_seq_one_letter_code
_entity_poly.pdbx_strand_id
1 'polypeptide(L)'
;TDEPTVLPAGLPNLILNGTTGIGVGYLTRIPPHNLTELVDALILMLENAADSADQTQPPSQPLADVLDGSRESKDQGRLASVSTEALLEIMPGPDFPTGGIVVGRSGIRDMYDTGRGSITIRARAIIERLNNGREQIVVTEIPYQVKKNQLLKAHV
;
A
#
# COMPACT_ATOMS: atom_id res chain seq x y z
N THR A 1 -26.79 -25.92 1.81
CA THR A 1 -25.36 -25.66 2.08
C THR A 1 -25.13 -24.17 1.99
N ASP A 2 -24.81 -23.56 3.10
CA ASP A 2 -24.51 -22.13 3.15
C ASP A 2 -23.15 -21.90 2.50
N GLU A 3 -23.09 -21.05 1.49
CA GLU A 3 -21.84 -20.66 0.85
C GLU A 3 -21.24 -19.46 1.60
N PRO A 4 -19.92 -19.43 1.84
CA PRO A 4 -19.29 -18.28 2.47
C PRO A 4 -19.41 -17.04 1.57
N THR A 5 -19.87 -15.93 2.12
CA THR A 5 -19.99 -14.66 1.39
C THR A 5 -18.65 -13.96 1.22
N VAL A 6 -17.65 -14.31 2.04
CA VAL A 6 -16.29 -13.79 2.01
C VAL A 6 -15.30 -14.93 2.23
N LEU A 7 -14.16 -14.87 1.56
CA LEU A 7 -13.03 -15.76 1.79
C LEU A 7 -11.97 -15.00 2.59
N PRO A 8 -11.81 -15.30 3.90
CA PRO A 8 -10.78 -14.62 4.71
C PRO A 8 -9.40 -15.00 4.21
N ALA A 9 -8.53 -14.00 4.06
CA ALA A 9 -7.13 -14.19 3.73
C ALA A 9 -6.30 -14.19 5.01
N GLY A 10 -5.31 -15.08 5.11
CA GLY A 10 -4.38 -15.14 6.24
C GLY A 10 -3.39 -13.97 6.27
N LEU A 11 -3.25 -13.25 5.16
CA LEU A 11 -2.40 -12.06 5.00
C LEU A 11 -3.19 -10.95 4.33
N PRO A 12 -2.85 -9.68 4.56
CA PRO A 12 -3.49 -8.52 3.94
C PRO A 12 -3.06 -8.36 2.47
N ASN A 13 -3.44 -9.31 1.62
CA ASN A 13 -2.98 -9.44 0.24
C ASN A 13 -3.28 -8.20 -0.62
N LEU A 14 -4.34 -7.45 -0.33
CA LEU A 14 -4.72 -6.27 -1.10
C LEU A 14 -3.61 -5.21 -1.09
N ILE A 15 -3.04 -4.93 0.08
CA ILE A 15 -1.97 -3.93 0.26
C ILE A 15 -0.60 -4.56 -0.01
N LEU A 16 -0.39 -5.82 0.41
CA LEU A 16 0.86 -6.53 0.21
C LEU A 16 1.23 -6.65 -1.27
N ASN A 17 0.33 -7.19 -2.08
CA ASN A 17 0.56 -7.43 -3.50
C ASN A 17 0.15 -6.25 -4.39
N GLY A 18 -0.65 -5.34 -3.84
CA GLY A 18 -1.29 -4.30 -4.62
C GLY A 18 -2.35 -4.86 -5.57
N THR A 19 -3.03 -3.97 -6.25
CA THR A 19 -3.99 -4.36 -7.29
C THR A 19 -4.15 -3.26 -8.32
N THR A 20 -4.49 -3.66 -9.54
CA THR A 20 -4.88 -2.74 -10.61
C THR A 20 -6.16 -3.26 -11.23
N GLY A 21 -7.21 -2.44 -11.21
CA GLY A 21 -8.50 -2.80 -11.75
C GLY A 21 -9.17 -1.63 -12.47
N ILE A 22 -9.85 -1.95 -13.56
CA ILE A 22 -10.62 -0.99 -14.35
C ILE A 22 -12.07 -1.44 -14.29
N GLY A 23 -12.92 -0.63 -13.68
CA GLY A 23 -14.37 -0.80 -13.68
C GLY A 23 -15.06 0.32 -14.45
N VAL A 24 -16.39 0.22 -14.59
CA VAL A 24 -17.16 1.30 -15.21
C VAL A 24 -17.16 2.52 -14.28
N GLY A 25 -16.46 3.57 -14.71
CA GLY A 25 -16.33 4.83 -13.96
C GLY A 25 -15.29 4.83 -12.83
N TYR A 26 -14.58 3.71 -12.60
CA TYR A 26 -13.57 3.60 -11.53
C TYR A 26 -12.29 2.98 -12.06
N LEU A 27 -11.17 3.59 -11.66
CA LEU A 27 -9.83 3.05 -11.84
C LEU A 27 -9.19 2.88 -10.46
N THR A 28 -8.81 1.65 -10.13
CA THR A 28 -8.09 1.37 -8.89
C THR A 28 -6.65 1.01 -9.21
N ARG A 29 -5.71 1.61 -8.48
CA ARG A 29 -4.29 1.33 -8.56
C ARG A 29 -3.70 1.36 -7.16
N ILE A 30 -3.62 0.22 -6.51
CA ILE A 30 -3.00 0.07 -5.20
C ILE A 30 -1.59 -0.50 -5.43
N PRO A 31 -0.53 0.22 -5.03
CA PRO A 31 0.83 -0.29 -5.17
C PRO A 31 1.11 -1.39 -4.14
N PRO A 32 2.04 -2.33 -4.42
CA PRO A 32 2.49 -3.31 -3.45
C PRO A 32 3.34 -2.68 -2.35
N HIS A 33 3.36 -3.33 -1.17
CA HIS A 33 4.11 -2.89 0.01
C HIS A 33 4.92 -4.03 0.61
N ASN A 34 5.89 -3.68 1.45
CA ASN A 34 6.71 -4.65 2.15
C ASN A 34 5.90 -5.37 3.25
N LEU A 35 6.03 -6.69 3.33
CA LEU A 35 5.28 -7.50 4.29
C LEU A 35 5.63 -7.15 5.74
N THR A 36 6.90 -6.96 6.04
CA THR A 36 7.35 -6.65 7.41
C THR A 36 6.80 -5.31 7.87
N GLU A 37 6.97 -4.25 7.06
CA GLU A 37 6.44 -2.92 7.33
C GLU A 37 4.92 -2.92 7.50
N LEU A 38 4.23 -3.69 6.65
CA LEU A 38 2.78 -3.82 6.72
C LEU A 38 2.31 -4.52 8.00
N VAL A 39 3.00 -5.58 8.43
CA VAL A 39 2.69 -6.28 9.69
C VAL A 39 2.98 -5.38 10.89
N ASP A 40 4.10 -4.67 10.89
CA ASP A 40 4.46 -3.74 11.96
C ASP A 40 3.43 -2.59 12.08
N ALA A 41 2.95 -2.07 10.95
CA ALA A 41 1.87 -1.07 10.94
C ALA A 41 0.56 -1.63 11.52
N LEU A 42 0.20 -2.88 11.18
CA LEU A 42 -0.98 -3.54 11.74
C LEU A 42 -0.84 -3.78 13.25
N ILE A 43 0.33 -4.17 13.74
CA ILE A 43 0.60 -4.33 15.17
C ILE A 43 0.41 -3.00 15.88
N LEU A 44 1.01 -1.91 15.38
CA LEU A 44 0.82 -0.58 15.93
C LEU A 44 -0.66 -0.18 16.03
N MET A 45 -1.43 -0.45 14.97
CA MET A 45 -2.87 -0.15 14.96
C MET A 45 -3.65 -0.96 16.00
N LEU A 46 -3.29 -2.25 16.18
CA LEU A 46 -3.93 -3.13 17.17
C LEU A 46 -3.57 -2.74 18.60
N GLU A 47 -2.33 -2.38 18.87
CA GLU A 47 -1.88 -1.91 20.19
C GLU A 47 -2.62 -0.63 20.58
N ASN A 48 -2.70 0.34 19.69
CA ASN A 48 -3.47 1.58 19.94
C ASN A 48 -4.97 1.31 20.12
N ALA A 49 -5.53 0.34 19.42
CA ALA A 49 -6.93 -0.06 19.59
C ALA A 49 -7.17 -0.75 20.96
N ALA A 50 -6.21 -1.55 21.43
CA ALA A 50 -6.26 -2.20 22.73
C ALA A 50 -6.19 -1.19 23.89
N ASP A 51 -5.26 -0.23 23.81
CA ASP A 51 -5.12 0.84 24.79
C ASP A 51 -6.37 1.73 24.89
N SER A 52 -7.02 1.97 23.75
CA SER A 52 -8.28 2.70 23.68
C SER A 52 -9.46 1.91 24.25
N ALA A 53 -9.42 0.59 24.20
CA ALA A 53 -10.47 -0.28 24.73
C ALA A 53 -10.45 -0.38 26.27
N ASP A 54 -9.28 -0.22 26.90
CA ASP A 54 -9.14 -0.25 28.36
C ASP A 54 -9.73 1.02 29.03
N GLN A 55 -9.92 2.09 28.26
CA GLN A 55 -10.50 3.36 28.75
C GLN A 55 -12.02 3.47 28.57
N THR A 56 -12.68 2.50 27.95
CA THR A 56 -14.13 2.53 27.70
C THR A 56 -14.80 1.27 28.23
N GLN A 57 -15.87 1.45 29.01
CA GLN A 57 -16.75 0.42 29.57
C GLN A 57 -17.02 -0.77 28.64
N PRO A 58 -17.21 -1.99 29.18
CA PRO A 58 -17.52 -3.18 28.40
C PRO A 58 -18.76 -2.96 27.52
N PRO A 59 -18.80 -3.54 26.32
CA PRO A 59 -19.92 -3.40 25.41
C PRO A 59 -21.17 -4.05 26.03
N SER A 60 -22.08 -3.23 26.54
CA SER A 60 -23.36 -3.65 27.10
C SER A 60 -24.44 -3.83 26.02
N GLN A 61 -24.10 -4.38 24.84
CA GLN A 61 -25.11 -4.64 23.81
C GLN A 61 -25.03 -6.05 23.24
N PRO A 62 -26.19 -6.73 23.11
CA PRO A 62 -26.26 -8.10 22.62
C PRO A 62 -25.85 -8.23 21.15
N LEU A 63 -25.26 -9.38 20.81
CA LEU A 63 -24.77 -9.76 19.48
C LEU A 63 -25.84 -9.69 18.37
N ALA A 64 -27.12 -9.59 18.72
CA ALA A 64 -28.25 -9.55 17.79
C ALA A 64 -28.29 -8.30 16.91
N ASP A 65 -27.75 -7.14 17.39
CA ASP A 65 -27.77 -5.88 16.64
C ASP A 65 -26.66 -5.78 15.56
N VAL A 66 -25.78 -6.77 15.48
CA VAL A 66 -24.67 -6.81 14.51
C VAL A 66 -25.13 -7.32 13.13
N LEU A 67 -26.29 -8.00 13.07
CA LEU A 67 -26.74 -8.69 11.86
C LEU A 67 -27.71 -7.90 10.98
N ASP A 68 -28.18 -6.73 11.47
CA ASP A 68 -29.20 -5.93 10.77
C ASP A 68 -28.57 -4.80 9.93
N GLY A 69 -27.68 -5.08 9.02
CA GLY A 69 -27.18 -4.25 7.89
C GLY A 69 -27.34 -2.71 7.88
N SER A 70 -27.89 -2.09 8.90
CA SER A 70 -28.20 -0.65 9.01
C SER A 70 -27.15 0.16 9.80
N ARG A 71 -25.96 -0.41 10.07
CA ARG A 71 -24.86 0.32 10.71
C ARG A 71 -24.08 1.16 9.71
N GLU A 72 -24.45 2.40 9.61
CA GLU A 72 -23.48 3.45 9.28
C GLU A 72 -22.33 3.40 10.29
N SER A 73 -21.17 3.12 9.77
CA SER A 73 -19.80 3.17 10.27
C SER A 73 -19.52 3.96 11.57
N LYS A 74 -20.00 3.50 12.72
CA LYS A 74 -19.48 3.96 14.02
C LYS A 74 -18.17 3.27 14.44
N ASP A 75 -17.77 2.21 13.73
CA ASP A 75 -16.49 1.51 13.96
C ASP A 75 -15.27 2.22 13.35
N GLN A 76 -15.47 3.26 12.53
CA GLN A 76 -14.36 4.08 12.02
C GLN A 76 -13.61 4.85 13.13
N GLY A 77 -14.18 4.99 14.33
CA GLY A 77 -13.56 5.71 15.43
C GLY A 77 -12.53 4.92 16.24
N ARG A 78 -12.55 3.58 16.19
CA ARG A 78 -11.66 2.75 17.03
C ARG A 78 -10.29 2.47 16.42
N LEU A 79 -10.21 2.38 15.11
CA LEU A 79 -8.93 2.23 14.40
C LEU A 79 -8.32 3.58 13.98
N ALA A 80 -9.05 4.68 14.13
CA ALA A 80 -8.67 6.02 13.71
C ALA A 80 -7.74 6.76 14.70
N SER A 81 -7.20 6.09 15.72
CA SER A 81 -6.33 6.75 16.71
C SER A 81 -4.86 6.84 16.28
N VAL A 82 -4.46 6.13 15.23
CA VAL A 82 -3.08 6.18 14.73
C VAL A 82 -2.99 7.25 13.65
N SER A 83 -2.07 8.20 13.82
CA SER A 83 -1.86 9.25 12.83
C SER A 83 -1.16 8.71 11.58
N THR A 84 -1.43 9.33 10.43
CA THR A 84 -0.73 8.98 9.18
C THR A 84 0.78 9.15 9.29
N GLU A 85 1.24 10.12 10.09
CA GLU A 85 2.65 10.34 10.36
C GLU A 85 3.29 9.13 11.03
N ALA A 86 2.66 8.56 12.05
CA ALA A 86 3.16 7.37 12.76
C ALA A 86 3.19 6.14 11.83
N LEU A 87 2.19 6.01 10.96
CA LEU A 87 2.19 4.94 9.95
C LEU A 87 3.30 5.14 8.90
N LEU A 88 3.59 6.38 8.49
CA LEU A 88 4.65 6.70 7.54
C LEU A 88 6.07 6.48 8.10
N GLU A 89 6.25 6.47 9.41
CA GLU A 89 7.53 6.11 10.04
C GLU A 89 7.82 4.61 9.90
N ILE A 90 6.79 3.77 9.97
CA ILE A 90 6.90 2.31 9.84
C ILE A 90 6.86 1.88 8.38
N MET A 91 5.92 2.43 7.61
CA MET A 91 5.68 2.10 6.21
C MET A 91 5.89 3.35 5.34
N PRO A 92 7.15 3.69 5.02
CA PRO A 92 7.52 4.95 4.36
C PRO A 92 7.02 5.08 2.92
N GLY A 93 6.59 3.97 2.32
CA GLY A 93 6.05 3.98 0.97
C GLY A 93 5.93 2.60 0.33
N PRO A 94 5.47 2.56 -0.91
CA PRO A 94 5.36 1.33 -1.67
C PRO A 94 6.70 0.64 -1.89
N ASP A 95 6.69 -0.69 -1.89
CA ASP A 95 7.82 -1.56 -2.23
C ASP A 95 7.50 -2.32 -3.52
N PHE A 96 8.24 -2.00 -4.59
CA PHE A 96 8.00 -2.57 -5.91
C PHE A 96 8.91 -3.76 -6.18
N PRO A 97 8.39 -4.88 -6.71
CA PRO A 97 9.18 -6.09 -6.98
C PRO A 97 10.27 -5.88 -8.03
N THR A 98 10.17 -4.85 -8.86
CA THR A 98 11.18 -4.48 -9.87
C THR A 98 12.20 -3.47 -9.36
N GLY A 99 12.10 -3.07 -8.08
CA GLY A 99 12.91 -2.02 -7.49
C GLY A 99 12.58 -0.64 -8.05
N GLY A 100 13.57 0.23 -8.08
CA GLY A 100 13.42 1.61 -8.50
C GLY A 100 13.46 2.57 -7.31
N ILE A 101 13.57 3.85 -7.63
CA ILE A 101 13.66 4.91 -6.63
C ILE A 101 12.34 5.68 -6.64
N VAL A 102 11.63 5.66 -5.52
CA VAL A 102 10.42 6.48 -5.34
C VAL A 102 10.84 7.90 -4.99
N VAL A 103 10.31 8.88 -5.72
CA VAL A 103 10.65 10.29 -5.56
C VAL A 103 9.42 11.08 -5.13
N GLY A 104 9.58 11.84 -4.05
CA GLY A 104 8.53 12.70 -3.51
C GLY A 104 7.70 12.02 -2.42
N ARG A 105 7.73 12.59 -1.20
CA ARG A 105 6.99 12.08 -0.05
C ARG A 105 5.54 12.58 0.01
N SER A 106 5.27 13.75 -0.58
CA SER A 106 3.92 14.34 -0.53
C SER A 106 2.88 13.43 -1.19
N GLY A 107 3.19 12.88 -2.37
CA GLY A 107 2.26 11.98 -3.06
C GLY A 107 2.01 10.67 -2.33
N ILE A 108 2.99 10.16 -1.56
CA ILE A 108 2.81 8.98 -0.69
C ILE A 108 1.88 9.32 0.47
N ARG A 109 2.10 10.47 1.12
CA ARG A 109 1.24 10.95 2.19
C ARG A 109 -0.20 11.14 1.71
N ASP A 110 -0.38 11.85 0.60
CA ASP A 110 -1.70 12.07 0.01
C ASP A 110 -2.41 10.74 -0.31
N MET A 111 -1.65 9.74 -0.78
CA MET A 111 -2.16 8.41 -1.06
C MET A 111 -2.69 7.71 0.22
N TYR A 112 -1.96 7.80 1.33
CA TYR A 112 -2.38 7.19 2.59
C TYR A 112 -3.52 7.95 3.27
N ASP A 113 -3.52 9.29 3.20
CA ASP A 113 -4.56 10.13 3.81
C ASP A 113 -5.89 10.08 3.05
N THR A 114 -5.82 10.14 1.71
CA THR A 114 -7.02 10.36 0.88
C THR A 114 -7.34 9.21 -0.07
N GLY A 115 -6.46 8.21 -0.14
CA GLY A 115 -6.53 7.14 -1.16
C GLY A 115 -6.17 7.64 -2.56
N ARG A 116 -5.67 8.87 -2.71
CA ARG A 116 -5.29 9.46 -4.00
C ARG A 116 -3.94 10.16 -3.89
N GLY A 117 -2.96 9.71 -4.66
CA GLY A 117 -1.63 10.30 -4.67
C GLY A 117 -0.94 10.07 -6.01
N SER A 118 0.02 10.92 -6.32
CA SER A 118 0.89 10.78 -7.49
C SER A 118 2.30 10.42 -7.03
N ILE A 119 2.79 9.27 -7.45
CA ILE A 119 4.11 8.76 -7.09
C ILE A 119 4.97 8.69 -8.35
N THR A 120 6.16 9.28 -8.28
CA THR A 120 7.16 9.20 -9.36
C THR A 120 8.16 8.11 -9.04
N ILE A 121 8.34 7.16 -9.95
CA ILE A 121 9.32 6.09 -9.82
C ILE A 121 10.41 6.30 -10.87
N ARG A 122 11.68 6.29 -10.44
CA ARG A 122 12.85 6.38 -11.33
C ARG A 122 13.55 5.04 -11.42
N ALA A 123 14.06 4.74 -12.60
CA ALA A 123 14.96 3.62 -12.83
C ALA A 123 16.30 3.85 -12.11
N ARG A 124 16.97 2.77 -11.74
CA ARG A 124 18.37 2.82 -11.31
C ARG A 124 19.25 2.48 -12.50
N ALA A 125 20.13 3.39 -12.88
CA ALA A 125 21.03 3.23 -14.01
C ALA A 125 22.46 3.60 -13.62
N ILE A 126 23.43 2.89 -14.19
CA ILE A 126 24.85 3.14 -14.04
C ILE A 126 25.49 3.28 -15.42
N ILE A 127 26.55 4.06 -15.52
CA ILE A 127 27.36 4.19 -16.74
C ILE A 127 28.58 3.29 -16.57
N GLU A 128 28.76 2.36 -17.49
CA GLU A 128 29.91 1.45 -17.52
C GLU A 128 30.77 1.76 -18.73
N ARG A 129 32.10 1.70 -18.57
CA ARG A 129 33.05 1.80 -19.64
C ARG A 129 33.42 0.41 -20.14
N LEU A 130 33.28 0.18 -21.44
CA LEU A 130 33.70 -1.02 -22.11
C LEU A 130 35.19 -0.98 -22.45
N ASN A 131 35.81 -2.16 -22.56
CA ASN A 131 37.23 -2.28 -22.89
C ASN A 131 37.62 -1.65 -24.25
N ASN A 132 36.65 -1.35 -25.11
CA ASN A 132 36.85 -0.70 -26.40
C ASN A 132 36.76 0.85 -26.32
N GLY A 133 36.70 1.43 -25.11
CA GLY A 133 36.61 2.87 -24.91
C GLY A 133 35.20 3.44 -25.08
N ARG A 134 34.20 2.61 -25.35
CA ARG A 134 32.79 3.04 -25.41
C ARG A 134 32.15 3.01 -24.04
N GLU A 135 31.16 3.84 -23.83
CA GLU A 135 30.32 3.86 -22.63
C GLU A 135 28.96 3.21 -22.93
N GLN A 136 28.43 2.49 -21.95
CA GLN A 136 27.08 1.94 -22.01
C GLN A 136 26.30 2.34 -20.76
N ILE A 137 25.00 2.53 -20.91
CA ILE A 137 24.08 2.74 -19.79
C ILE A 137 23.47 1.39 -19.42
N VAL A 138 23.74 0.95 -18.20
CA VAL A 138 23.16 -0.29 -17.66
C VAL A 138 22.05 0.08 -16.69
N VAL A 139 20.82 -0.31 -17.03
CA VAL A 139 19.66 -0.12 -16.18
C VAL A 139 19.46 -1.38 -15.34
N THR A 140 19.71 -1.27 -14.04
CA THR A 140 19.62 -2.40 -13.09
C THR A 140 18.22 -2.59 -12.53
N GLU A 141 17.45 -1.51 -12.40
CA GLU A 141 16.07 -1.52 -11.90
C GLU A 141 15.19 -0.68 -12.81
N ILE A 142 14.02 -1.22 -13.15
CA ILE A 142 13.05 -0.57 -14.04
C ILE A 142 11.79 -0.23 -13.22
N PRO A 143 11.18 0.96 -13.41
CA PRO A 143 9.94 1.29 -12.76
C PRO A 143 8.86 0.23 -12.98
N TYR A 144 8.08 -0.05 -11.93
CA TYR A 144 7.05 -1.08 -11.94
C TYR A 144 6.04 -0.86 -13.07
N GLN A 145 5.67 -1.94 -13.77
CA GLN A 145 4.78 -1.95 -14.93
C GLN A 145 5.31 -1.28 -16.21
N VAL A 146 6.55 -0.77 -16.22
CA VAL A 146 7.18 -0.25 -17.44
C VAL A 146 7.77 -1.42 -18.25
N LYS A 147 7.38 -1.52 -19.51
CA LYS A 147 7.92 -2.56 -20.40
C LYS A 147 9.30 -2.14 -20.91
N LYS A 148 10.28 -3.06 -20.86
CA LYS A 148 11.65 -2.86 -21.36
C LYS A 148 11.69 -2.25 -22.77
N ASN A 149 10.83 -2.73 -23.67
CA ASN A 149 10.79 -2.25 -25.05
C ASN A 149 10.30 -0.79 -25.17
N GLN A 150 9.50 -0.31 -24.25
CA GLN A 150 9.07 1.09 -24.22
C GLN A 150 10.20 2.00 -23.78
N LEU A 151 10.99 1.56 -22.81
CA LEU A 151 12.17 2.29 -22.33
C LEU A 151 13.21 2.43 -23.43
N LEU A 152 13.49 1.38 -24.18
CA LEU A 152 14.44 1.40 -25.30
C LEU A 152 13.99 2.33 -26.43
N LYS A 153 12.68 2.39 -26.73
CA LYS A 153 12.16 3.27 -27.80
C LYS A 153 12.14 4.75 -27.43
N ALA A 154 12.12 5.07 -26.14
CA ALA A 154 12.08 6.47 -25.69
C ALA A 154 13.47 7.15 -25.72
N HIS A 155 14.54 6.38 -25.96
CA HIS A 155 15.92 6.86 -25.92
C HIS A 155 16.70 6.64 -27.24
N VAL A 156 15.99 6.36 -28.32
CA VAL A 156 16.57 6.27 -29.69
C VAL A 156 16.20 7.48 -30.51
#